data_8566124bb12a9b315fc56cc04081ff20
#
_entry.id   8566124bb12a9b315fc56cc04081ff20
#
_cell.length_a   1.000
_cell.length_b   1.000
_cell.length_c   1.000
_cell.angle_alpha   90.00
_cell.angle_beta   90.00
_cell.angle_gamma   90.00
#
_symmetry.space_group_name_H-M   'P 1'
#
loop_
_entity.id
_entity.type
_entity.pdbx_description
1 polymer ?
#
loop_
_entity_poly.entity_id
_entity_poly.type
_entity_poly.pdbx_seq_one_letter_code
_entity_poly.pdbx_strand_id
1 'polypeptide(L)'
;ISHCREYGNLNARAWPESVTFENELTMAEHARISEGYLLDRIKAQSINVTTADTYSTTHDLIYAITRAASGIRYRLRTGSSVRLRALLPSWVPDMMVADIAATQFDRFTNRARVTQILRDAGVEPSFYFDTPTGAGQGFADEAAGALDDFPDTVEWALYVEGAFIHVDGGSLELGLVRDSTLNSTNDFQMFGETFENVALLGPAQSALWITSTVCPSGEFPSLVTALTC
;
A
#
# COMPACT_ATOMS: atom_id res chain seq x y z
N ILE A 1 1.44 6.42 17.08
CA ILE A 1 0.89 5.06 17.09
C ILE A 1 1.47 4.36 18.30
N SER A 2 0.61 3.73 19.11
CA SER A 2 1.05 3.01 20.31
C SER A 2 0.41 1.63 20.35
N HIS A 3 1.13 0.68 20.93
CA HIS A 3 0.60 -0.65 21.24
C HIS A 3 1.01 -1.05 22.66
N CYS A 4 0.24 -1.94 23.25
CA CYS A 4 0.48 -2.44 24.60
C CYS A 4 0.16 -3.93 24.66
N ARG A 5 1.01 -4.71 25.35
CA ARG A 5 0.82 -6.12 25.61
C ARG A 5 1.04 -6.42 27.08
N GLU A 6 0.20 -7.29 27.63
CA GLU A 6 0.26 -7.71 29.02
C GLU A 6 0.77 -9.14 29.13
N TYR A 7 1.67 -9.37 30.08
CA TYR A 7 2.33 -10.65 30.31
C TYR A 7 2.31 -11.03 31.78
N GLY A 8 2.01 -12.29 32.05
CA GLY A 8 2.15 -12.86 33.39
C GLY A 8 3.61 -13.08 33.77
N ASN A 9 4.04 -12.61 34.95
CA ASN A 9 5.42 -12.78 35.42
C ASN A 9 5.83 -14.25 35.51
N LEU A 10 4.89 -15.15 35.90
CA LEU A 10 5.15 -16.58 35.98
C LEU A 10 5.34 -17.20 34.59
N ASN A 11 4.51 -16.81 33.62
CA ASN A 11 4.61 -17.28 32.25
C ASN A 11 5.92 -16.79 31.61
N ALA A 12 6.27 -15.52 31.77
CA ALA A 12 7.51 -14.95 31.26
C ALA A 12 8.78 -15.62 31.85
N ARG A 13 8.71 -16.13 33.10
CA ARG A 13 9.81 -16.89 33.72
C ARG A 13 9.87 -18.32 33.25
N ALA A 14 8.72 -18.96 33.03
CA ALA A 14 8.65 -20.35 32.59
C ALA A 14 8.98 -20.51 31.11
N TRP A 15 8.57 -19.51 30.27
CA TRP A 15 8.65 -19.56 28.83
C TRP A 15 9.12 -18.19 28.27
N PRO A 16 10.36 -17.77 28.51
CA PRO A 16 10.86 -16.47 28.06
C PRO A 16 10.84 -16.33 26.52
N GLU A 17 10.96 -17.43 25.80
CA GLU A 17 10.90 -17.47 24.34
C GLU A 17 9.53 -17.04 23.80
N SER A 18 8.44 -17.33 24.52
CA SER A 18 7.10 -16.91 24.12
C SER A 18 6.96 -15.40 24.15
N VAL A 19 7.51 -14.73 25.15
CA VAL A 19 7.52 -13.27 25.27
C VAL A 19 8.32 -12.65 24.13
N THR A 20 9.48 -13.23 23.80
CA THR A 20 10.30 -12.74 22.68
C THR A 20 9.56 -12.86 21.36
N PHE A 21 8.95 -14.02 21.09
CA PHE A 21 8.19 -14.27 19.88
C PHE A 21 6.97 -13.35 19.75
N GLU A 22 6.20 -13.18 20.82
CA GLU A 22 5.06 -12.26 20.82
C GLU A 22 5.47 -10.80 20.62
N ASN A 23 6.62 -10.39 21.16
CA ASN A 23 7.15 -9.06 20.91
C ASN A 23 7.53 -8.87 19.45
N GLU A 24 8.16 -9.84 18.80
CA GLU A 24 8.47 -9.79 17.35
C GLU A 24 7.22 -9.65 16.50
N LEU A 25 6.17 -10.43 16.82
CA LEU A 25 4.87 -10.33 16.14
C LEU A 25 4.23 -8.96 16.37
N THR A 26 4.27 -8.45 17.59
CA THR A 26 3.72 -7.13 17.93
C THR A 26 4.45 -6.00 17.20
N MET A 27 5.77 -6.10 17.06
CA MET A 27 6.56 -5.15 16.28
C MET A 27 6.22 -5.20 14.79
N ALA A 28 6.03 -6.39 14.23
CA ALA A 28 5.59 -6.55 12.84
C ALA A 28 4.19 -5.94 12.62
N GLU A 29 3.27 -6.17 13.54
CA GLU A 29 1.93 -5.58 13.50
C GLU A 29 1.97 -4.06 13.64
N HIS A 30 2.81 -3.53 14.54
CA HIS A 30 3.02 -2.10 14.68
C HIS A 30 3.49 -1.46 13.37
N ALA A 31 4.45 -2.09 12.68
CA ALA A 31 4.94 -1.60 11.38
C ALA A 31 3.83 -1.53 10.31
N ARG A 32 2.94 -2.55 10.28
CA ARG A 32 1.78 -2.57 9.37
C ARG A 32 0.79 -1.46 9.68
N ILE A 33 0.45 -1.27 10.95
CA ILE A 33 -0.43 -0.18 11.39
C ILE A 33 0.17 1.18 11.03
N SER A 34 1.48 1.34 11.19
CA SER A 34 2.20 2.56 10.80
C SER A 34 2.11 2.81 9.30
N GLU A 35 2.38 1.80 8.46
CA GLU A 35 2.27 1.93 7.01
C GLU A 35 0.84 2.32 6.60
N GLY A 36 -0.17 1.62 7.12
CA GLY A 36 -1.58 1.93 6.85
C GLY A 36 -1.96 3.36 7.25
N TYR A 37 -1.51 3.81 8.43
CA TYR A 37 -1.73 5.18 8.89
C TYR A 37 -1.09 6.23 7.95
N LEU A 38 0.15 6.00 7.51
CA LEU A 38 0.84 6.90 6.59
C LEU A 38 0.14 6.97 5.23
N LEU A 39 -0.33 5.83 4.72
CA LEU A 39 -1.11 5.75 3.48
C LEU A 39 -2.44 6.51 3.59
N ASP A 40 -3.17 6.36 4.71
CA ASP A 40 -4.38 7.12 4.98
C ASP A 40 -4.14 8.63 5.00
N ARG A 41 -3.01 9.06 5.57
CA ARG A 41 -2.60 10.47 5.58
C ARG A 41 -2.27 10.99 4.18
N ILE A 42 -1.61 10.19 3.36
CA ILE A 42 -1.35 10.53 1.95
C ILE A 42 -2.68 10.65 1.20
N LYS A 43 -3.58 9.68 1.37
CA LYS A 43 -4.92 9.67 0.75
C LYS A 43 -5.74 10.89 1.15
N ALA A 44 -5.80 11.22 2.43
CA ALA A 44 -6.57 12.34 2.95
C ALA A 44 -6.08 13.71 2.45
N GLN A 45 -4.79 13.85 2.14
CA GLN A 45 -4.19 15.09 1.66
C GLN A 45 -4.11 15.16 0.13
N SER A 46 -4.45 14.09 -0.58
CA SER A 46 -4.44 13.99 -2.03
C SER A 46 -5.80 14.32 -2.64
N ILE A 47 -5.84 14.67 -3.91
CA ILE A 47 -7.09 14.76 -4.66
C ILE A 47 -7.51 13.34 -5.06
N ASN A 48 -8.69 12.91 -4.60
CA ASN A 48 -9.22 11.60 -4.92
C ASN A 48 -9.84 11.59 -6.34
N VAL A 49 -9.45 10.60 -7.14
CA VAL A 49 -9.89 10.41 -8.53
C VAL A 49 -10.23 8.94 -8.75
N THR A 50 -11.28 8.66 -9.50
CA THR A 50 -11.64 7.30 -9.91
C THR A 50 -11.43 7.15 -11.41
N THR A 51 -10.90 6.01 -11.84
CA THR A 51 -10.80 5.62 -13.24
C THR A 51 -11.54 4.30 -13.45
N ALA A 52 -12.19 4.17 -14.60
CA ALA A 52 -12.80 2.92 -15.02
C ALA A 52 -11.85 2.16 -15.97
N ASP A 53 -11.95 0.86 -15.97
CA ASP A 53 -11.33 -0.04 -16.94
C ASP A 53 -11.97 0.09 -18.32
N THR A 54 -11.21 -0.22 -19.35
CA THR A 54 -11.69 -0.21 -20.74
C THR A 54 -11.26 -1.43 -21.53
N TYR A 55 -10.09 -2.01 -21.27
CA TYR A 55 -9.54 -3.08 -22.08
C TYR A 55 -8.85 -4.21 -21.30
N SER A 56 -7.83 -3.90 -20.51
CA SER A 56 -7.07 -4.87 -19.73
C SER A 56 -6.36 -4.17 -18.58
N THR A 57 -6.02 -4.92 -17.55
CA THR A 57 -5.38 -4.40 -16.35
C THR A 57 -4.13 -3.58 -16.64
N THR A 58 -3.19 -4.14 -17.39
CA THR A 58 -1.91 -3.47 -17.69
C THR A 58 -2.10 -2.23 -18.55
N HIS A 59 -2.91 -2.35 -19.61
CA HIS A 59 -3.21 -1.23 -20.50
C HIS A 59 -3.86 -0.08 -19.74
N ASP A 60 -4.88 -0.38 -18.96
CA ASP A 60 -5.68 0.64 -18.26
C ASP A 60 -4.88 1.32 -17.15
N LEU A 61 -4.06 0.57 -16.40
CA LEU A 61 -3.15 1.17 -15.42
C LEU A 61 -2.10 2.07 -16.07
N ILE A 62 -1.45 1.64 -17.15
CA ILE A 62 -0.46 2.46 -17.86
C ILE A 62 -1.13 3.71 -18.44
N TYR A 63 -2.31 3.55 -19.02
CA TYR A 63 -3.08 4.68 -19.56
C TYR A 63 -3.46 5.67 -18.45
N ALA A 64 -3.96 5.18 -17.32
CA ALA A 64 -4.32 6.00 -16.16
C ALA A 64 -3.09 6.75 -15.60
N ILE A 65 -1.96 6.05 -15.45
CA ILE A 65 -0.69 6.62 -14.98
C ILE A 65 -0.21 7.72 -15.93
N THR A 66 -0.16 7.45 -17.23
CA THR A 66 0.31 8.41 -18.24
C THR A 66 -0.59 9.64 -18.29
N ARG A 67 -1.91 9.44 -18.25
CA ARG A 67 -2.91 10.51 -18.23
C ARG A 67 -2.80 11.36 -16.97
N ALA A 68 -2.71 10.73 -15.80
CA ALA A 68 -2.56 11.41 -14.51
C ALA A 68 -1.24 12.19 -14.44
N ALA A 69 -0.14 11.60 -14.89
CA ALA A 69 1.18 12.25 -14.94
C ALA A 69 1.15 13.50 -15.85
N SER A 70 0.57 13.38 -17.04
CA SER A 70 0.39 14.52 -17.95
C SER A 70 -0.50 15.60 -17.32
N GLY A 71 -1.57 15.19 -16.63
CA GLY A 71 -2.48 16.10 -15.94
C GLY A 71 -1.80 16.90 -14.83
N ILE A 72 -0.98 16.26 -14.00
CA ILE A 72 -0.20 16.92 -12.95
C ILE A 72 0.78 17.92 -13.58
N ARG A 73 1.58 17.50 -14.57
CA ARG A 73 2.53 18.37 -15.25
C ARG A 73 1.86 19.59 -15.89
N TYR A 74 0.72 19.38 -16.55
CA TYR A 74 -0.04 20.48 -17.16
C TYR A 74 -0.55 21.48 -16.12
N ARG A 75 -1.14 21.00 -15.02
CA ARG A 75 -1.69 21.87 -13.96
C ARG A 75 -0.61 22.67 -13.24
N LEU A 76 0.53 22.03 -12.98
CA LEU A 76 1.65 22.68 -12.31
C LEU A 76 2.55 23.49 -13.26
N ARG A 77 2.29 23.45 -14.58
CA ARG A 77 3.12 24.11 -15.60
C ARG A 77 4.58 23.66 -15.56
N THR A 78 4.81 22.37 -15.31
CA THR A 78 6.14 21.78 -15.20
C THR A 78 6.48 20.95 -16.43
N GLY A 79 7.79 20.87 -16.74
CA GLY A 79 8.29 20.06 -17.84
C GLY A 79 8.41 18.57 -17.49
N SER A 80 8.79 17.76 -18.49
CA SER A 80 9.01 16.32 -18.34
C SER A 80 10.18 15.95 -17.41
N SER A 81 11.06 16.90 -17.11
CA SER A 81 12.18 16.70 -16.19
C SER A 81 11.75 16.57 -14.71
N VAL A 82 10.54 17.00 -14.38
CA VAL A 82 10.00 16.85 -13.03
C VAL A 82 9.63 15.39 -12.80
N ARG A 83 10.26 14.78 -11.80
CA ARG A 83 10.03 13.39 -11.44
C ARG A 83 8.70 13.26 -10.70
N LEU A 84 7.93 12.28 -11.11
CA LEU A 84 6.69 11.86 -10.45
C LEU A 84 6.91 10.49 -9.83
N ARG A 85 6.35 10.26 -8.64
CA ARG A 85 6.32 8.97 -7.98
C ARG A 85 4.93 8.37 -8.06
N ALA A 86 4.88 7.10 -8.44
CA ALA A 86 3.68 6.27 -8.35
C ALA A 86 3.85 5.31 -7.18
N LEU A 87 2.97 5.41 -6.18
CA LEU A 87 2.94 4.52 -5.03
C LEU A 87 1.84 3.48 -5.26
N LEU A 88 2.21 2.24 -5.50
CA LEU A 88 1.36 1.14 -5.95
C LEU A 88 1.36 -0.01 -4.93
N PRO A 89 0.31 -0.82 -4.85
CA PRO A 89 0.35 -2.07 -4.10
C PRO A 89 1.46 -3.01 -4.60
N SER A 90 2.07 -3.75 -3.68
CA SER A 90 3.22 -4.63 -3.98
C SER A 90 2.89 -5.79 -4.93
N TRP A 91 1.62 -6.17 -5.02
CA TRP A 91 1.13 -7.24 -5.91
C TRP A 91 0.83 -6.76 -7.34
N VAL A 92 0.72 -5.46 -7.58
CA VAL A 92 0.41 -4.91 -8.92
C VAL A 92 1.39 -5.34 -10.01
N PRO A 93 2.71 -5.37 -9.78
CA PRO A 93 3.64 -5.89 -10.80
C PRO A 93 3.38 -7.35 -11.18
N ASP A 94 2.96 -8.20 -10.25
CA ASP A 94 2.67 -9.61 -10.51
C ASP A 94 1.38 -9.76 -11.32
N MET A 95 0.36 -8.97 -11.00
CA MET A 95 -0.87 -8.88 -11.77
C MET A 95 -0.60 -8.41 -13.21
N MET A 96 0.24 -7.38 -13.39
CA MET A 96 0.63 -6.91 -14.72
C MET A 96 1.42 -7.97 -15.50
N VAL A 97 2.29 -8.74 -14.85
CA VAL A 97 3.01 -9.86 -15.48
C VAL A 97 2.02 -10.93 -15.95
N ALA A 98 1.04 -11.29 -15.12
CA ALA A 98 0.01 -12.27 -15.45
C ALA A 98 -0.86 -11.80 -16.62
N ASP A 99 -1.29 -10.55 -16.61
CA ASP A 99 -2.10 -9.94 -17.68
C ASP A 99 -1.32 -9.88 -19.02
N ILE A 100 -0.06 -9.46 -19.00
CA ILE A 100 0.79 -9.45 -20.21
C ILE A 100 0.99 -10.88 -20.75
N ALA A 101 1.21 -11.86 -19.87
CA ALA A 101 1.35 -13.24 -20.27
C ALA A 101 0.07 -13.80 -20.93
N ALA A 102 -1.09 -13.41 -20.40
CA ALA A 102 -2.40 -13.84 -20.94
C ALA A 102 -2.74 -13.12 -22.26
N THR A 103 -2.56 -11.80 -22.31
CA THR A 103 -3.03 -10.97 -23.44
C THR A 103 -2.04 -10.92 -24.60
N GLN A 104 -0.74 -10.89 -24.33
CA GLN A 104 0.32 -10.76 -25.35
C GLN A 104 1.08 -12.07 -25.60
N PHE A 105 0.77 -13.14 -24.87
CA PHE A 105 1.50 -14.42 -24.92
C PHE A 105 3.00 -14.28 -24.63
N ASP A 106 3.41 -13.18 -23.97
CA ASP A 106 4.80 -12.93 -23.58
C ASP A 106 5.13 -13.58 -22.24
N ARG A 107 5.61 -14.81 -22.28
CA ARG A 107 6.00 -15.59 -21.11
C ARG A 107 7.34 -15.15 -20.50
N PHE A 108 8.03 -14.20 -21.10
CA PHE A 108 9.35 -13.73 -20.66
C PHE A 108 9.26 -12.41 -19.87
N THR A 109 8.06 -11.83 -19.75
CA THR A 109 7.86 -10.64 -18.94
C THR A 109 8.04 -11.00 -17.47
N ASN A 110 8.72 -10.12 -16.74
CA ASN A 110 8.98 -10.25 -15.31
C ASN A 110 8.77 -8.90 -14.59
N ARG A 111 8.81 -8.91 -13.26
CA ARG A 111 8.61 -7.68 -12.43
C ARG A 111 9.57 -6.55 -12.83
N ALA A 112 10.83 -6.87 -13.17
CA ALA A 112 11.80 -5.84 -13.55
C ALA A 112 11.39 -5.14 -14.86
N ARG A 113 10.85 -5.89 -15.82
CA ARG A 113 10.34 -5.33 -17.08
C ARG A 113 9.10 -4.46 -16.83
N VAL A 114 8.18 -4.92 -15.99
CA VAL A 114 6.99 -4.12 -15.60
C VAL A 114 7.43 -2.82 -14.93
N THR A 115 8.39 -2.88 -14.01
CA THR A 115 8.96 -1.69 -13.37
C THR A 115 9.57 -0.73 -14.41
N GLN A 116 10.23 -1.26 -15.43
CA GLN A 116 10.77 -0.45 -16.52
C GLN A 116 9.65 0.18 -17.38
N ILE A 117 8.58 -0.55 -17.67
CA ILE A 117 7.41 -0.01 -18.39
C ILE A 117 6.81 1.19 -17.63
N LEU A 118 6.71 1.10 -16.30
CA LEU A 118 6.23 2.21 -15.46
C LEU A 118 7.18 3.41 -15.52
N ARG A 119 8.50 3.19 -15.52
CA ARG A 119 9.48 4.26 -15.70
C ARG A 119 9.38 4.91 -17.09
N ASP A 120 9.18 4.11 -18.11
CA ASP A 120 8.99 4.59 -19.48
C ASP A 120 7.69 5.39 -19.62
N ALA A 121 6.66 5.11 -18.83
CA ALA A 121 5.47 5.93 -18.67
C ALA A 121 5.73 7.26 -17.92
N GLY A 122 6.96 7.49 -17.48
CA GLY A 122 7.41 8.76 -16.88
C GLY A 122 7.19 8.88 -15.39
N VAL A 123 7.08 7.77 -14.68
CA VAL A 123 6.91 7.73 -13.22
C VAL A 123 7.91 6.80 -12.57
N GLU A 124 8.38 7.14 -11.38
CA GLU A 124 9.20 6.21 -10.57
C GLU A 124 8.29 5.43 -9.64
N PRO A 125 8.16 4.11 -9.81
CA PRO A 125 7.29 3.30 -8.97
C PRO A 125 7.91 3.04 -7.59
N SER A 126 7.06 3.07 -6.58
CA SER A 126 7.33 2.60 -5.22
C SER A 126 6.17 1.70 -4.81
N PHE A 127 6.43 0.74 -3.94
CA PHE A 127 5.44 -0.27 -3.60
C PHE A 127 5.18 -0.27 -2.10
N TYR A 128 3.90 -0.38 -1.73
CA TYR A 128 3.45 -0.54 -0.37
C TYR A 128 2.85 -1.94 -0.17
N PHE A 129 2.85 -2.44 1.05
CA PHE A 129 2.42 -3.79 1.39
C PHE A 129 1.06 -3.81 2.05
N ASP A 130 0.80 -2.89 2.95
CA ASP A 130 -0.45 -2.83 3.69
C ASP A 130 -1.45 -1.89 3.02
N THR A 131 -2.73 -2.21 3.13
CA THR A 131 -3.78 -1.38 2.55
C THR A 131 -4.10 -0.19 3.45
N PRO A 132 -4.47 0.97 2.88
CA PRO A 132 -5.06 2.05 3.65
C PRO A 132 -6.28 1.55 4.41
N THR A 133 -6.51 2.10 5.61
CA THR A 133 -7.62 1.69 6.47
C THR A 133 -8.96 1.83 5.74
N GLY A 134 -9.70 0.72 5.63
CA GLY A 134 -11.02 0.70 4.98
C GLY A 134 -11.03 0.54 3.46
N ALA A 135 -9.88 0.34 2.84
CA ALA A 135 -9.80 0.24 1.37
C ALA A 135 -10.16 -1.12 0.77
N GLY A 136 -10.33 -2.16 1.54
CA GLY A 136 -10.78 -3.47 1.06
C GLY A 136 -9.90 -4.11 -0.04
N GLN A 137 -8.65 -3.70 -0.16
CA GLN A 137 -7.74 -4.11 -1.22
C GLN A 137 -6.80 -5.22 -0.77
N GLY A 138 -7.34 -6.37 -0.58
CA GLY A 138 -6.55 -7.55 -0.29
C GLY A 138 -7.00 -8.69 -1.18
N PHE A 139 -6.20 -9.72 -1.25
CA PHE A 139 -6.68 -11.02 -1.65
C PHE A 139 -7.77 -11.43 -0.65
N ALA A 140 -8.86 -12.00 -1.15
CA ALA A 140 -9.89 -12.58 -0.29
C ALA A 140 -9.30 -13.77 0.49
N ASP A 141 -10.01 -14.21 1.52
CA ASP A 141 -9.57 -15.35 2.32
C ASP A 141 -9.68 -16.65 1.50
N GLU A 142 -8.58 -17.32 1.26
CA GLU A 142 -8.49 -18.61 0.53
C GLU A 142 -9.13 -19.79 1.30
N ALA A 143 -9.88 -19.53 2.36
CA ALA A 143 -10.54 -20.55 3.18
C ALA A 143 -11.53 -21.44 2.40
N ALA A 144 -11.94 -21.05 1.20
CA ALA A 144 -12.85 -21.82 0.34
C ALA A 144 -12.17 -22.89 -0.52
N GLY A 145 -10.85 -23.04 -0.47
CA GLY A 145 -10.09 -24.04 -1.21
C GLY A 145 -9.90 -23.76 -2.70
N ALA A 146 -10.19 -22.55 -3.14
CA ALA A 146 -9.84 -22.04 -4.46
C ALA A 146 -8.75 -20.98 -4.33
N LEU A 147 -7.89 -20.87 -5.33
CA LEU A 147 -6.95 -19.78 -5.41
C LEU A 147 -7.71 -18.52 -5.82
N ASP A 148 -7.58 -17.45 -5.06
CA ASP A 148 -8.23 -16.18 -5.36
C ASP A 148 -7.58 -15.49 -6.57
N ASP A 149 -8.42 -14.78 -7.33
CA ASP A 149 -7.96 -13.88 -8.37
C ASP A 149 -7.34 -12.61 -7.77
N PHE A 150 -6.57 -11.89 -8.58
CA PHE A 150 -6.11 -10.57 -8.19
C PHE A 150 -7.30 -9.63 -7.94
N PRO A 151 -7.15 -8.67 -6.99
CA PRO A 151 -8.20 -7.69 -6.76
C PRO A 151 -8.57 -6.92 -8.04
N ASP A 152 -9.86 -6.69 -8.23
CA ASP A 152 -10.44 -5.92 -9.35
C ASP A 152 -10.30 -4.39 -9.19
N THR A 153 -9.80 -3.96 -8.06
CA THR A 153 -9.62 -2.55 -7.72
C THR A 153 -8.20 -2.29 -7.25
N VAL A 154 -7.54 -1.31 -7.86
CA VAL A 154 -6.19 -0.85 -7.48
C VAL A 154 -6.27 0.57 -6.96
N GLU A 155 -5.94 0.77 -5.69
CA GLU A 155 -5.71 2.11 -5.16
C GLU A 155 -4.22 2.45 -5.24
N TRP A 156 -3.91 3.65 -5.69
CA TRP A 156 -2.55 4.09 -5.86
C TRP A 156 -2.43 5.61 -5.80
N ALA A 157 -1.27 6.09 -5.40
CA ALA A 157 -1.00 7.52 -5.37
C ALA A 157 -0.03 7.92 -6.49
N LEU A 158 -0.25 9.10 -7.05
CA LEU A 158 0.68 9.75 -7.96
C LEU A 158 0.98 11.16 -7.45
N TYR A 159 2.25 11.46 -7.24
CA TYR A 159 2.66 12.76 -6.71
C TYR A 159 4.00 13.21 -7.25
N VAL A 160 4.26 14.50 -7.16
CA VAL A 160 5.56 15.09 -7.49
C VAL A 160 6.58 14.65 -6.44
N GLU A 161 7.77 14.21 -6.86
CA GLU A 161 8.82 13.84 -5.94
C GLU A 161 9.15 15.00 -5.00
N GLY A 162 9.13 14.73 -3.68
CA GLY A 162 9.31 15.76 -2.64
C GLY A 162 8.04 16.54 -2.28
N ALA A 163 6.88 16.23 -2.88
CA ALA A 163 5.62 16.85 -2.48
C ALA A 163 5.18 16.42 -1.06
N PHE A 164 5.49 15.21 -0.66
CA PHE A 164 5.25 14.73 0.70
C PHE A 164 6.54 14.74 1.51
N ILE A 165 6.44 15.14 2.75
CA ILE A 165 7.47 15.01 3.77
C ILE A 165 7.00 14.00 4.82
N HIS A 166 7.84 13.04 5.12
CA HIS A 166 7.68 12.16 6.28
C HIS A 166 8.27 12.86 7.50
N VAL A 167 7.46 13.01 8.52
CA VAL A 167 7.87 13.58 9.80
C VAL A 167 7.97 12.43 10.77
N ASP A 168 9.20 12.11 11.13
CA ASP A 168 9.54 11.10 12.12
C ASP A 168 9.88 11.82 13.44
N GLY A 169 9.13 11.51 14.49
CA GLY A 169 9.31 12.08 15.81
C GLY A 169 10.42 11.44 16.64
N GLY A 170 11.08 10.43 16.09
CA GLY A 170 12.18 9.73 16.75
C GLY A 170 12.11 8.21 16.62
N SER A 171 13.02 7.54 17.30
CA SER A 171 13.05 6.08 17.36
C SER A 171 11.84 5.53 18.11
N LEU A 172 11.50 4.28 17.83
CA LEU A 172 10.51 3.52 18.59
C LEU A 172 10.87 3.56 20.09
N GLU A 173 9.94 4.07 20.89
CA GLU A 173 10.06 4.05 22.34
C GLU A 173 9.45 2.75 22.89
N LEU A 174 10.24 1.99 23.62
CA LEU A 174 9.81 0.78 24.30
C LEU A 174 9.88 0.99 25.81
N GLY A 175 8.84 0.62 26.49
CA GLY A 175 8.78 0.72 27.95
C GLY A 175 8.08 -0.46 28.60
N LEU A 176 8.32 -0.58 29.91
CA LEU A 176 7.72 -1.60 30.75
C LEU A 176 6.95 -0.89 31.89
N VAL A 177 5.68 -1.25 32.04
CA VAL A 177 4.81 -0.70 33.10
C VAL A 177 4.55 -1.77 34.14
N ARG A 178 4.73 -1.37 35.40
CA ARG A 178 4.32 -2.13 36.58
C ARG A 178 3.62 -1.19 37.54
N ASP A 179 2.33 -1.32 37.66
CA ASP A 179 1.51 -0.55 38.60
C ASP A 179 0.89 -1.43 39.70
N SER A 180 0.13 -0.84 40.60
CA SER A 180 -0.51 -1.55 41.69
C SER A 180 -1.55 -2.59 41.21
N THR A 181 -2.21 -2.35 40.09
CA THR A 181 -3.20 -3.26 39.52
C THR A 181 -2.51 -4.50 38.94
N LEU A 182 -1.51 -4.29 38.10
CA LEU A 182 -0.73 -5.35 37.48
C LEU A 182 0.05 -6.18 38.53
N ASN A 183 0.52 -5.52 39.59
CA ASN A 183 1.18 -6.25 40.68
C ASN A 183 0.20 -7.14 41.47
N SER A 184 -1.09 -6.78 41.56
CA SER A 184 -2.09 -7.60 42.23
C SER A 184 -2.39 -8.92 41.49
N THR A 185 -2.27 -8.90 40.16
CA THR A 185 -2.44 -10.07 39.27
C THR A 185 -1.13 -10.77 38.95
N ASN A 186 0.00 -10.22 39.40
CA ASN A 186 1.35 -10.66 39.10
C ASN A 186 1.71 -10.58 37.61
N ASP A 187 1.30 -9.47 36.96
CA ASP A 187 1.49 -9.19 35.56
C ASP A 187 2.39 -7.97 35.36
N PHE A 188 2.79 -7.74 34.11
CA PHE A 188 3.44 -6.51 33.65
C PHE A 188 3.01 -6.21 32.22
N GLN A 189 3.08 -4.94 31.83
CA GLN A 189 2.80 -4.51 30.48
C GLN A 189 4.07 -4.01 29.79
N MET A 190 4.22 -4.39 28.54
CA MET A 190 5.18 -3.78 27.63
C MET A 190 4.42 -2.89 26.67
N PHE A 191 4.91 -1.69 26.43
CA PHE A 191 4.38 -0.79 25.43
C PHE A 191 5.45 -0.35 24.45
N GLY A 192 5.02 -0.05 23.24
CA GLY A 192 5.83 0.57 22.22
C GLY A 192 5.05 1.68 21.55
N GLU A 193 5.73 2.78 21.23
CA GLU A 193 5.13 3.89 20.51
C GLU A 193 6.07 4.55 19.51
N THR A 194 5.49 5.01 18.39
CA THR A 194 6.15 5.82 17.38
C THR A 194 5.35 7.07 17.12
N PHE A 195 6.05 8.14 16.80
CA PHE A 195 5.47 9.44 16.43
C PHE A 195 5.79 9.73 14.97
N GLU A 196 4.89 9.31 14.09
CA GLU A 196 5.06 9.44 12.65
C GLU A 196 3.90 10.22 12.04
N ASN A 197 4.20 11.02 11.02
CA ASN A 197 3.19 11.69 10.22
C ASN A 197 3.70 11.98 8.81
N VAL A 198 2.75 12.22 7.89
CA VAL A 198 3.05 12.68 6.53
C VAL A 198 2.34 14.00 6.29
N ALA A 199 3.04 14.96 5.73
CA ALA A 199 2.50 16.25 5.35
C ALA A 199 2.75 16.57 3.88
N LEU A 200 1.73 17.07 3.18
CA LEU A 200 1.86 17.59 1.83
C LEU A 200 2.42 19.01 1.87
N LEU A 201 3.59 19.23 1.31
CA LEU A 201 4.23 20.56 1.20
C LEU A 201 3.86 21.31 -0.08
N GLY A 202 3.45 20.58 -1.10
CA GLY A 202 3.09 21.14 -2.39
C GLY A 202 1.64 21.64 -2.45
N PRO A 203 1.24 22.28 -3.56
CA PRO A 203 -0.16 22.56 -3.79
C PRO A 203 -0.96 21.26 -3.88
N ALA A 204 -2.24 21.28 -3.51
CA ALA A 204 -3.10 20.10 -3.51
C ALA A 204 -3.09 19.33 -4.86
N GLN A 205 -2.89 20.05 -5.97
CA GLN A 205 -2.81 19.45 -7.31
C GLN A 205 -1.51 18.66 -7.56
N SER A 206 -0.53 18.69 -6.65
CA SER A 206 0.73 17.95 -6.78
C SER A 206 0.62 16.48 -6.39
N ALA A 207 -0.51 16.06 -5.80
CA ALA A 207 -0.75 14.70 -5.36
C ALA A 207 -2.17 14.24 -5.71
N LEU A 208 -2.29 13.07 -6.28
CA LEU A 208 -3.53 12.38 -6.59
C LEU A 208 -3.55 11.05 -5.85
N TRP A 209 -4.72 10.69 -5.31
CA TRP A 209 -5.04 9.33 -4.92
C TRP A 209 -6.05 8.79 -5.92
N ILE A 210 -5.70 7.70 -6.57
CA ILE A 210 -6.45 7.18 -7.72
C ILE A 210 -6.96 5.79 -7.38
N THR A 211 -8.26 5.61 -7.55
CA THR A 211 -8.91 4.29 -7.49
C THR A 211 -9.18 3.86 -8.91
N SER A 212 -8.50 2.81 -9.35
CA SER A 212 -8.65 2.22 -10.68
C SER A 212 -9.38 0.90 -10.57
N THR A 213 -10.49 0.76 -11.29
CA THR A 213 -11.10 -0.55 -11.53
C THR A 213 -10.30 -1.23 -12.64
N VAL A 214 -9.97 -2.49 -12.48
CA VAL A 214 -9.19 -3.30 -13.42
C VAL A 214 -9.85 -4.65 -13.60
N CYS A 215 -9.58 -5.32 -14.70
CA CYS A 215 -10.10 -6.67 -14.99
C CYS A 215 -8.96 -7.69 -14.98
N PRO A 216 -8.64 -8.30 -13.84
CA PRO A 216 -7.46 -9.16 -13.68
C PRO A 216 -7.58 -10.52 -14.39
N SER A 217 -8.78 -10.95 -14.79
CA SER A 217 -9.01 -12.21 -15.48
C SER A 217 -8.45 -12.27 -16.91
N GLY A 218 -8.01 -11.14 -17.47
CA GLY A 218 -7.48 -11.05 -18.83
C GLY A 218 -8.53 -11.31 -19.92
N GLU A 219 -9.78 -11.36 -19.56
CA GLU A 219 -10.88 -11.46 -20.53
C GLU A 219 -11.04 -10.10 -21.23
N PHE A 220 -10.84 -10.11 -22.54
CA PHE A 220 -11.27 -8.97 -23.35
C PHE A 220 -12.78 -8.85 -23.23
N PRO A 221 -13.33 -7.72 -22.79
CA PRO A 221 -14.77 -7.54 -22.83
C PRO A 221 -15.23 -7.77 -24.28
N SER A 222 -16.00 -8.81 -24.49
CA SER A 222 -16.60 -9.03 -25.80
C SER A 222 -17.46 -7.79 -26.09
N LEU A 223 -17.34 -7.25 -27.28
CA LEU A 223 -18.06 -6.05 -27.74
C LEU A 223 -19.59 -6.11 -27.59
N VAL A 224 -20.13 -7.17 -27.03
CA VAL A 224 -21.57 -7.49 -26.99
C VAL A 224 -22.13 -7.59 -25.58
N THR A 225 -21.32 -7.71 -24.55
CA THR A 225 -21.84 -7.80 -23.17
C THR A 225 -21.24 -6.67 -22.35
N ALA A 226 -22.11 -5.85 -21.77
CA ALA A 226 -21.70 -4.81 -20.83
C ALA A 226 -20.76 -5.41 -19.79
N LEU A 227 -19.56 -4.84 -19.71
CA LEU A 227 -18.52 -4.97 -18.71
C LEU A 227 -18.98 -5.65 -17.40
N THR A 228 -18.95 -6.94 -17.36
CA THR A 228 -18.97 -7.72 -16.13
C THR A 228 -17.64 -8.47 -16.09
N CYS A 229 -16.69 -7.88 -15.41
CA CYS A 229 -15.52 -8.62 -14.92
C CYS A 229 -15.94 -9.58 -13.83
#